data_83a02afa3e749bc16f01ccf78bdd5c64
#
_entry.id   83a02afa3e749bc16f01ccf78bdd5c64
#
_cell.length_a   1.000
_cell.length_b   1.000
_cell.length_c   1.000
_cell.angle_alpha   90.00
_cell.angle_beta   90.00
_cell.angle_gamma   90.00
#
_symmetry.space_group_name_H-M   'P 1'
#
loop_
_entity.id
_entity.type
_entity.pdbx_description
1 polymer ?
#
loop_
_entity_poly.entity_id
_entity_poly.type
_entity_poly.pdbx_seq_one_letter_code
_entity_poly.pdbx_strand_id
1 'polypeptide(L)'
;MNNKTKQNKLFDEYLNNKQTPRQGFGNAFNYFSKLTPTKKRFLTKTRDSIIRSMGVTFRVYDNNKLIDRDWPLDLMPRIIKEKEWIEVKEGLIQRIKAVNLFIHDVYHKQEFLNKNPILKSLILESPNYLKECSGIIPKNKIWANISGTDLIRDHQGNFFVLEDNLRVPSGVAYMLENRNVMKKVVTDLFNKYQVSPVDDYTSQLYTCLSNASYSKEKNKTIVILSPGVFNSAYFEHAYLAQQMGVDLVESSDLFLSKDNYVCLKTINGRKKVDVIYRRVNDNFLDPEVWEKDSVLGCLLYTSPSPRD
;
A
#
# COMPACT_ATOMS: atom_id res chain seq x y z
N MET A 1 23.49 -45.06 -0.35
CA MET A 1 22.12 -44.55 -0.52
C MET A 1 22.20 -43.08 -0.90
N ASN A 2 22.05 -42.79 -2.19
CA ASN A 2 22.15 -41.43 -2.70
C ASN A 2 20.80 -40.70 -2.49
N ASN A 3 20.66 -39.97 -1.39
CA ASN A 3 19.62 -38.98 -1.23
C ASN A 3 20.00 -37.74 -2.07
N LYS A 4 19.73 -37.79 -3.36
CA LYS A 4 19.57 -36.56 -4.16
C LYS A 4 18.28 -35.90 -3.68
N THR A 5 18.39 -34.98 -2.77
CA THR A 5 17.33 -33.97 -2.50
C THR A 5 16.95 -33.39 -3.85
N LYS A 6 15.75 -33.71 -4.35
CA LYS A 6 15.12 -33.00 -5.47
C LYS A 6 15.02 -31.54 -5.04
N GLN A 7 15.95 -30.71 -5.48
CA GLN A 7 15.76 -29.27 -5.40
C GLN A 7 14.46 -28.99 -6.13
N ASN A 8 13.43 -28.60 -5.39
CA ASN A 8 12.18 -28.13 -5.98
C ASN A 8 12.53 -26.93 -6.86
N LYS A 9 12.48 -27.12 -8.17
CA LYS A 9 12.72 -26.05 -9.13
C LYS A 9 11.70 -24.94 -8.86
N LEU A 10 12.19 -23.72 -8.68
CA LEU A 10 11.32 -22.55 -8.57
C LEU A 10 10.42 -22.47 -9.81
N PHE A 11 9.23 -21.94 -9.64
CA PHE A 11 8.30 -21.69 -10.73
C PHE A 11 8.87 -20.61 -11.67
N ASP A 12 9.06 -20.96 -12.93
CA ASP A 12 9.45 -20.00 -13.94
C ASP A 12 8.18 -19.37 -14.55
N GLU A 13 8.08 -18.06 -14.49
CA GLU A 13 6.89 -17.32 -14.99
C GLU A 13 6.72 -17.42 -16.51
N TYR A 14 7.83 -17.53 -17.26
CA TYR A 14 7.83 -17.49 -18.72
C TYR A 14 7.95 -18.86 -19.37
N LEU A 15 8.71 -19.76 -18.76
CA LEU A 15 9.05 -21.05 -19.36
C LEU A 15 8.39 -22.20 -18.60
N ASN A 16 7.99 -23.21 -19.37
CA ASN A 16 7.56 -24.49 -18.80
C ASN A 16 8.75 -25.41 -18.54
N ASN A 17 8.50 -26.59 -18.01
CA ASN A 17 9.53 -27.59 -17.70
C ASN A 17 10.32 -28.06 -18.96
N LYS A 18 9.77 -27.89 -20.17
CA LYS A 18 10.42 -28.21 -21.45
C LYS A 18 11.23 -27.03 -22.02
N GLN A 19 11.42 -25.96 -21.24
CA GLN A 19 12.10 -24.74 -21.65
C GLN A 19 11.44 -24.04 -22.87
N THR A 20 10.13 -24.23 -23.04
CA THR A 20 9.34 -23.52 -24.04
C THR A 20 8.43 -22.51 -23.36
N PRO A 21 8.08 -21.39 -24.06
CA PRO A 21 7.21 -20.39 -23.49
C PRO A 21 5.88 -20.97 -23.04
N ARG A 22 5.42 -20.58 -21.84
CA ARG A 22 4.08 -20.91 -21.37
C ARG A 22 3.03 -20.29 -22.29
N GLN A 23 1.86 -20.89 -22.35
CA GLN A 23 0.75 -20.37 -23.14
C GLN A 23 0.44 -18.90 -22.75
N GLY A 24 0.41 -18.01 -23.75
CA GLY A 24 0.22 -16.57 -23.58
C GLY A 24 1.52 -15.76 -23.37
N PHE A 25 2.67 -16.43 -23.12
CA PHE A 25 3.95 -15.73 -22.87
C PHE A 25 4.85 -15.65 -24.10
N GLY A 26 4.46 -16.24 -25.22
CA GLY A 26 5.28 -16.31 -26.43
C GLY A 26 5.71 -14.95 -26.97
N ASN A 27 4.83 -13.95 -26.97
CA ASN A 27 5.16 -12.60 -27.43
C ASN A 27 6.24 -11.94 -26.56
N ALA A 28 6.12 -12.03 -25.23
CA ALA A 28 7.10 -11.46 -24.33
C ALA A 28 8.43 -12.21 -24.42
N PHE A 29 8.41 -13.53 -24.42
CA PHE A 29 9.61 -14.35 -24.59
C PHE A 29 10.35 -14.00 -25.90
N ASN A 30 9.64 -13.97 -27.02
CA ASN A 30 10.22 -13.63 -28.34
C ASN A 30 10.74 -12.19 -28.38
N TYR A 31 10.08 -11.25 -27.69
CA TYR A 31 10.55 -9.88 -27.61
C TYR A 31 11.91 -9.81 -26.91
N PHE A 32 12.01 -10.37 -25.69
CA PHE A 32 13.23 -10.28 -24.88
C PHE A 32 14.37 -11.16 -25.41
N SER A 33 14.09 -12.35 -25.94
CA SER A 33 15.11 -13.24 -26.49
C SER A 33 15.77 -12.70 -27.78
N LYS A 34 15.08 -11.84 -28.51
CA LYS A 34 15.61 -11.20 -29.74
C LYS A 34 16.31 -9.88 -29.50
N LEU A 35 16.34 -9.38 -28.24
CA LEU A 35 17.04 -8.14 -27.92
C LEU A 35 18.56 -8.31 -28.06
N THR A 36 19.16 -7.49 -28.92
CA THR A 36 20.62 -7.38 -29.00
C THR A 36 21.16 -6.74 -27.69
N PRO A 37 22.42 -7.01 -27.32
CA PRO A 37 23.05 -6.39 -26.18
C PRO A 37 22.96 -4.85 -26.20
N THR A 38 23.13 -4.25 -27.35
CA THR A 38 23.02 -2.79 -27.55
C THR A 38 21.60 -2.30 -27.27
N LYS A 39 20.57 -2.98 -27.80
CA LYS A 39 19.17 -2.61 -27.56
C LYS A 39 18.79 -2.80 -26.08
N LYS A 40 19.23 -3.89 -25.47
CA LYS A 40 19.01 -4.13 -24.02
C LYS A 40 19.60 -3.00 -23.17
N ARG A 41 20.84 -2.60 -23.46
CA ARG A 41 21.49 -1.47 -22.77
C ARG A 41 20.75 -0.16 -22.97
N PHE A 42 20.27 0.09 -24.19
CA PHE A 42 19.47 1.28 -24.49
C PHE A 42 18.18 1.31 -23.67
N LEU A 43 17.40 0.22 -23.67
CA LEU A 43 16.16 0.12 -22.90
C LEU A 43 16.40 0.29 -21.38
N THR A 44 17.48 -0.31 -20.86
CA THR A 44 17.88 -0.14 -19.46
C THR A 44 18.16 1.33 -19.12
N LYS A 45 18.97 2.01 -19.93
CA LYS A 45 19.28 3.43 -19.74
C LYS A 45 18.03 4.31 -19.85
N THR A 46 17.14 4.01 -20.80
CA THR A 46 15.88 4.74 -20.96
C THR A 46 14.98 4.57 -19.73
N ARG A 47 14.85 3.34 -19.22
CA ARG A 47 14.13 3.05 -17.97
C ARG A 47 14.69 3.87 -16.82
N ASP A 48 16.00 3.82 -16.59
CA ASP A 48 16.65 4.50 -15.48
C ASP A 48 16.49 6.03 -15.60
N SER A 49 16.60 6.56 -16.80
CA SER A 49 16.39 7.99 -17.07
C SER A 49 14.96 8.43 -16.77
N ILE A 50 13.96 7.62 -17.16
CA ILE A 50 12.55 7.92 -16.88
C ILE A 50 12.28 7.86 -15.37
N ILE A 51 12.74 6.81 -14.68
CA ILE A 51 12.58 6.67 -13.23
C ILE A 51 13.14 7.90 -12.49
N ARG A 52 14.35 8.35 -12.86
CA ARG A 52 14.96 9.55 -12.27
C ARG A 52 14.16 10.82 -12.56
N SER A 53 13.73 11.00 -13.80
CA SER A 53 12.95 12.18 -14.20
C SER A 53 11.60 12.28 -13.51
N MET A 54 11.03 11.16 -13.11
CA MET A 54 9.78 11.07 -12.36
C MET A 54 9.99 11.22 -10.84
N GLY A 55 11.24 11.30 -10.37
CA GLY A 55 11.56 11.41 -8.94
C GLY A 55 11.19 10.16 -8.14
N VAL A 56 11.07 9.00 -8.80
CA VAL A 56 10.73 7.74 -8.14
C VAL A 56 11.96 7.22 -7.40
N THR A 57 12.10 7.64 -6.14
CA THR A 57 13.22 7.25 -5.29
C THR A 57 12.73 6.45 -4.10
N PHE A 58 13.60 5.60 -3.61
CA PHE A 58 13.39 4.87 -2.37
C PHE A 58 14.54 5.18 -1.40
N ARG A 59 14.18 5.69 -0.23
CA ARG A 59 15.16 6.05 0.79
C ARG A 59 15.52 4.86 1.65
N VAL A 60 16.80 4.56 1.73
CA VAL A 60 17.36 3.51 2.60
C VAL A 60 18.33 4.14 3.59
N TYR A 61 18.28 3.63 4.82
CA TYR A 61 19.31 3.91 5.80
C TYR A 61 20.45 2.90 5.63
N ASP A 62 21.63 3.40 5.31
CA ASP A 62 22.85 2.59 5.25
C ASP A 62 23.92 3.26 6.12
N ASN A 63 24.43 2.56 7.13
CA ASN A 63 25.40 3.07 8.09
C ASN A 63 25.03 4.45 8.69
N ASN A 64 23.79 4.63 9.12
CA ASN A 64 23.22 5.88 9.65
C ASN A 64 23.20 7.06 8.66
N LYS A 65 23.39 6.80 7.37
CA LYS A 65 23.21 7.79 6.31
C LYS A 65 21.96 7.49 5.51
N LEU A 66 21.20 8.54 5.25
CA LEU A 66 20.04 8.46 4.35
C LEU A 66 20.56 8.50 2.92
N ILE A 67 20.32 7.45 2.15
CA ILE A 67 20.72 7.34 0.76
C ILE A 67 19.47 7.24 -0.11
N ASP A 68 19.34 8.15 -1.06
CA ASP A 68 18.34 8.04 -2.11
C ASP A 68 18.83 7.04 -3.17
N ARG A 69 18.11 5.95 -3.35
CA ARG A 69 18.37 4.98 -4.42
C ARG A 69 17.30 5.10 -5.49
N ASP A 70 17.73 4.99 -6.74
CA ASP A 70 16.80 4.83 -7.86
C ASP A 70 15.93 3.59 -7.63
N TRP A 71 14.64 3.68 -7.93
CA TRP A 71 13.73 2.55 -7.80
C TRP A 71 14.13 1.40 -8.74
N PRO A 72 14.37 0.20 -8.22
CA PRO A 72 14.74 -0.94 -9.06
C PRO A 72 13.53 -1.47 -9.82
N LEU A 73 13.58 -1.47 -11.14
CA LEU A 73 12.56 -2.02 -12.02
C LEU A 73 13.19 -2.96 -13.03
N ASP A 74 12.74 -4.21 -13.10
CA ASP A 74 13.14 -5.13 -14.15
C ASP A 74 12.49 -4.73 -15.50
N LEU A 75 13.20 -4.98 -16.59
CA LEU A 75 12.64 -4.80 -17.93
C LEU A 75 11.65 -5.89 -18.31
N MET A 76 11.76 -7.08 -17.71
CA MET A 76 10.85 -8.18 -17.95
C MET A 76 9.66 -8.09 -16.99
N PRO A 77 8.46 -7.74 -17.47
CA PRO A 77 7.29 -7.64 -16.60
C PRO A 77 6.82 -9.03 -16.16
N ARG A 78 6.39 -9.17 -14.93
CA ARG A 78 5.63 -10.34 -14.50
C ARG A 78 4.22 -10.25 -15.09
N ILE A 79 3.85 -11.23 -15.92
CA ILE A 79 2.56 -11.28 -16.60
C ILE A 79 1.64 -12.19 -15.79
N ILE A 80 0.51 -11.67 -15.34
CA ILE A 80 -0.56 -12.43 -14.68
C ILE A 80 -1.72 -12.52 -15.65
N LYS A 81 -2.17 -13.73 -15.93
CA LYS A 81 -3.31 -13.95 -16.86
C LYS A 81 -4.62 -13.54 -16.18
N GLU A 82 -5.56 -13.07 -16.98
CA GLU A 82 -6.87 -12.64 -16.50
C GLU A 82 -7.58 -13.72 -15.65
N LYS A 83 -7.59 -14.97 -16.12
CA LYS A 83 -8.20 -16.07 -15.36
C LYS A 83 -7.57 -16.24 -13.98
N GLU A 84 -6.24 -16.26 -13.89
CA GLU A 84 -5.52 -16.36 -12.62
C GLU A 84 -5.83 -15.16 -11.72
N TRP A 85 -5.89 -13.96 -12.33
CA TRP A 85 -6.19 -12.74 -11.58
C TRP A 85 -7.61 -12.72 -11.01
N ILE A 86 -8.61 -13.23 -11.77
CA ILE A 86 -9.99 -13.33 -11.30
C ILE A 86 -10.04 -14.23 -10.05
N GLU A 87 -9.44 -15.43 -10.11
CA GLU A 87 -9.38 -16.37 -9.00
C GLU A 87 -8.70 -15.76 -7.75
N VAL A 88 -7.56 -15.11 -7.93
CA VAL A 88 -6.84 -14.41 -6.86
C VAL A 88 -7.70 -13.28 -6.27
N LYS A 89 -8.29 -12.44 -7.11
CA LYS A 89 -9.12 -11.32 -6.69
C LYS A 89 -10.32 -11.77 -5.85
N GLU A 90 -11.03 -12.80 -6.28
CA GLU A 90 -12.18 -13.35 -5.56
C GLU A 90 -11.76 -13.90 -4.20
N GLY A 91 -10.63 -14.64 -4.15
CA GLY A 91 -10.07 -15.15 -2.91
C GLY A 91 -9.65 -14.03 -1.95
N LEU A 92 -9.02 -12.96 -2.45
CA LEU A 92 -8.65 -11.80 -1.64
C LEU A 92 -9.87 -11.04 -1.11
N ILE A 93 -10.92 -10.87 -1.91
CA ILE A 93 -12.17 -10.24 -1.45
C ILE A 93 -12.79 -11.04 -0.31
N GLN A 94 -12.87 -12.37 -0.44
CA GLN A 94 -13.36 -13.25 0.62
C GLN A 94 -12.51 -13.11 1.89
N ARG A 95 -11.18 -13.14 1.74
CA ARG A 95 -10.23 -13.05 2.84
C ARG A 95 -10.38 -11.75 3.62
N ILE A 96 -10.41 -10.61 2.95
CA ILE A 96 -10.53 -9.30 3.60
C ILE A 96 -11.88 -9.12 4.30
N LYS A 97 -12.97 -9.67 3.74
CA LYS A 97 -14.25 -9.73 4.45
C LYS A 97 -14.16 -10.54 5.73
N ALA A 98 -13.53 -11.72 5.69
CA ALA A 98 -13.33 -12.57 6.86
C ALA A 98 -12.46 -11.88 7.92
N VAL A 99 -11.37 -11.22 7.51
CA VAL A 99 -10.51 -10.46 8.42
C VAL A 99 -11.28 -9.32 9.11
N ASN A 100 -12.07 -8.55 8.37
CA ASN A 100 -12.88 -7.48 8.96
C ASN A 100 -13.92 -8.00 9.96
N LEU A 101 -14.56 -9.12 9.66
CA LEU A 101 -15.49 -9.80 10.58
C LEU A 101 -14.76 -10.30 11.84
N PHE A 102 -13.57 -10.86 11.68
CA PHE A 102 -12.75 -11.34 12.78
C PHE A 102 -12.32 -10.19 13.70
N ILE A 103 -11.81 -9.08 13.15
CA ILE A 103 -11.44 -7.90 13.93
C ILE A 103 -12.67 -7.36 14.68
N HIS A 104 -13.82 -7.31 14.02
CA HIS A 104 -15.06 -6.87 14.65
C HIS A 104 -15.44 -7.78 15.84
N ASP A 105 -15.33 -9.10 15.69
CA ASP A 105 -15.57 -10.03 16.79
C ASP A 105 -14.60 -9.86 17.95
N VAL A 106 -13.30 -9.67 17.65
CA VAL A 106 -12.24 -9.45 18.64
C VAL A 106 -12.55 -8.26 19.57
N TYR A 107 -13.03 -7.15 19.00
CA TYR A 107 -13.34 -5.93 19.76
C TYR A 107 -14.77 -5.88 20.32
N HIS A 108 -15.59 -6.93 20.13
CA HIS A 108 -16.97 -6.98 20.62
C HIS A 108 -17.25 -8.26 21.39
N LYS A 109 -17.86 -9.27 20.73
CA LYS A 109 -18.38 -10.46 21.38
C LYS A 109 -17.31 -11.50 21.70
N GLN A 110 -16.21 -11.51 20.98
CA GLN A 110 -15.12 -12.48 21.10
C GLN A 110 -15.59 -13.94 20.94
N GLU A 111 -16.64 -14.19 20.16
CA GLU A 111 -17.23 -15.52 20.00
C GLU A 111 -16.21 -16.54 19.46
N PHE A 112 -15.38 -16.13 18.50
CA PHE A 112 -14.33 -16.97 17.96
C PHE A 112 -13.21 -17.20 18.98
N LEU A 113 -12.79 -16.14 19.69
CA LEU A 113 -11.70 -16.21 20.68
C LEU A 113 -12.11 -17.04 21.89
N ASN A 114 -13.37 -16.98 22.34
CA ASN A 114 -13.87 -17.78 23.45
C ASN A 114 -13.83 -19.29 23.17
N LYS A 115 -13.85 -19.69 21.89
CA LYS A 115 -13.68 -21.09 21.46
C LYS A 115 -12.21 -21.49 21.30
N ASN A 116 -11.28 -20.54 21.36
CA ASN A 116 -9.86 -20.74 21.12
C ASN A 116 -9.01 -20.02 22.20
N PRO A 117 -8.93 -20.57 23.43
CA PRO A 117 -8.28 -19.88 24.56
C PRO A 117 -6.83 -19.45 24.32
N ILE A 118 -6.06 -20.29 23.62
CA ILE A 118 -4.66 -19.96 23.28
C ILE A 118 -4.59 -18.74 22.37
N LEU A 119 -5.41 -18.71 21.32
CA LEU A 119 -5.47 -17.56 20.41
C LEU A 119 -5.99 -16.32 21.13
N LYS A 120 -6.93 -16.48 22.05
CA LYS A 120 -7.44 -15.37 22.88
C LYS A 120 -6.32 -14.72 23.70
N SER A 121 -5.52 -15.51 24.41
CA SER A 121 -4.37 -15.00 25.18
C SER A 121 -3.39 -14.27 24.26
N LEU A 122 -2.96 -14.92 23.17
CA LEU A 122 -2.03 -14.32 22.21
C LEU A 122 -2.50 -12.97 21.65
N ILE A 123 -3.78 -12.81 21.38
CA ILE A 123 -4.32 -11.57 20.82
C ILE A 123 -4.48 -10.50 21.91
N LEU A 124 -5.10 -10.83 23.04
CA LEU A 124 -5.40 -9.85 24.06
C LEU A 124 -4.17 -9.38 24.84
N GLU A 125 -3.10 -10.18 24.87
CA GLU A 125 -1.80 -9.84 25.46
C GLU A 125 -0.86 -9.18 24.45
N SER A 126 -1.23 -9.14 23.18
CA SER A 126 -0.42 -8.49 22.15
C SER A 126 -0.34 -6.97 22.38
N PRO A 127 0.85 -6.36 22.25
CA PRO A 127 0.99 -4.91 22.30
C PRO A 127 0.25 -4.19 21.17
N ASN A 128 -0.17 -4.92 20.14
CA ASN A 128 -0.96 -4.39 19.04
C ASN A 128 -2.48 -4.44 19.29
N TYR A 129 -2.92 -5.03 20.40
CA TYR A 129 -4.32 -5.00 20.79
C TYR A 129 -4.63 -3.67 21.49
N LEU A 130 -5.43 -2.83 20.86
CA LEU A 130 -5.80 -1.51 21.39
C LEU A 130 -7.11 -1.61 22.15
N LYS A 131 -7.04 -1.64 23.49
CA LYS A 131 -8.22 -1.76 24.37
C LYS A 131 -9.22 -0.63 24.16
N GLU A 132 -8.74 0.53 23.77
CA GLU A 132 -9.50 1.75 23.48
C GLU A 132 -10.48 1.56 22.31
N CYS A 133 -10.21 0.59 21.45
CA CYS A 133 -11.09 0.23 20.33
C CYS A 133 -12.26 -0.68 20.73
N SER A 134 -12.30 -1.16 21.99
CA SER A 134 -13.37 -2.04 22.46
C SER A 134 -14.71 -1.30 22.49
N GLY A 135 -15.73 -1.90 21.86
CA GLY A 135 -17.07 -1.32 21.75
C GLY A 135 -17.23 -0.26 20.66
N ILE A 136 -16.16 0.15 19.98
CA ILE A 136 -16.25 1.06 18.83
C ILE A 136 -16.78 0.30 17.62
N ILE A 137 -17.78 0.89 16.95
CA ILE A 137 -18.32 0.34 15.70
C ILE A 137 -17.93 1.29 14.56
N PRO A 138 -16.92 0.93 13.75
CA PRO A 138 -16.57 1.74 12.60
C PRO A 138 -17.69 1.71 11.55
N LYS A 139 -17.71 2.74 10.70
CA LYS A 139 -18.71 2.85 9.64
C LYS A 139 -18.71 1.60 8.76
N ASN A 140 -19.90 1.07 8.50
CA ASN A 140 -20.11 -0.19 7.77
C ASN A 140 -19.42 -1.42 8.40
N LYS A 141 -18.99 -1.35 9.65
CA LYS A 141 -18.19 -2.37 10.37
C LYS A 141 -16.87 -2.72 9.64
N ILE A 142 -16.32 -1.76 8.89
CA ILE A 142 -15.06 -1.94 8.17
C ILE A 142 -13.93 -1.38 9.04
N TRP A 143 -13.06 -2.26 9.51
CA TRP A 143 -11.88 -1.97 10.33
C TRP A 143 -10.66 -1.67 9.47
N ALA A 144 -10.42 -2.50 8.46
CA ALA A 144 -9.37 -2.33 7.48
C ALA A 144 -9.98 -1.90 6.14
N ASN A 145 -9.96 -0.61 5.86
CA ASN A 145 -10.49 -0.04 4.61
C ASN A 145 -9.55 -0.28 3.42
N ILE A 146 -8.25 -0.37 3.68
CA ILE A 146 -7.21 -0.57 2.69
C ILE A 146 -6.29 -1.66 3.20
N SER A 147 -6.01 -2.64 2.36
CA SER A 147 -5.14 -3.75 2.69
C SER A 147 -4.12 -3.98 1.57
N GLY A 148 -2.88 -4.28 1.96
CA GLY A 148 -1.84 -4.77 1.06
C GLY A 148 -1.60 -6.24 1.34
N THR A 149 -2.06 -7.12 0.46
CA THR A 149 -1.86 -8.55 0.61
C THR A 149 -0.67 -9.00 -0.22
N ASP A 150 0.34 -9.56 0.42
CA ASP A 150 1.52 -10.10 -0.23
C ASP A 150 1.25 -11.53 -0.72
N LEU A 151 1.56 -11.77 -1.99
CA LEU A 151 1.33 -13.04 -2.66
C LEU A 151 2.65 -13.67 -3.09
N ILE A 152 2.74 -14.98 -2.93
CA ILE A 152 3.83 -15.81 -3.45
C ILE A 152 3.28 -16.87 -4.41
N ARG A 153 4.14 -17.35 -5.31
CA ARG A 153 3.83 -18.55 -6.11
C ARG A 153 4.60 -19.75 -5.59
N ASP A 154 3.94 -20.89 -5.49
CA ASP A 154 4.60 -22.17 -5.25
C ASP A 154 5.28 -22.71 -6.54
N HIS A 155 5.95 -23.84 -6.41
CA HIS A 155 6.61 -24.51 -7.53
C HIS A 155 5.65 -25.03 -8.62
N GLN A 156 4.35 -25.11 -8.33
CA GLN A 156 3.29 -25.50 -9.27
C GLN A 156 2.69 -24.29 -9.98
N GLY A 157 2.95 -23.08 -9.47
CA GLY A 157 2.45 -21.82 -9.99
C GLY A 157 1.17 -21.31 -9.33
N ASN A 158 0.74 -21.96 -8.22
CA ASN A 158 -0.43 -21.50 -7.47
C ASN A 158 -0.06 -20.28 -6.62
N PHE A 159 -0.97 -19.33 -6.50
CA PHE A 159 -0.81 -18.19 -5.61
C PHE A 159 -1.20 -18.54 -4.17
N PHE A 160 -0.38 -18.09 -3.24
CA PHE A 160 -0.63 -18.17 -1.80
C PHE A 160 -0.48 -16.79 -1.19
N VAL A 161 -1.28 -16.50 -0.16
CA VAL A 161 -1.10 -15.31 0.67
C VAL A 161 0.07 -15.56 1.62
N LEU A 162 1.04 -14.66 1.61
CA LEU A 162 2.14 -14.63 2.57
C LEU A 162 1.71 -13.88 3.83
N GLU A 163 1.21 -12.63 3.64
CA GLU A 163 0.72 -11.81 4.74
C GLU A 163 -0.31 -10.77 4.26
N ASP A 164 -1.03 -10.18 5.21
CA ASP A 164 -1.92 -9.05 4.99
C ASP A 164 -1.40 -7.83 5.76
N ASN A 165 -1.01 -6.79 5.05
CA ASN A 165 -0.66 -5.51 5.62
C ASN A 165 -1.94 -4.67 5.77
N LEU A 166 -2.47 -4.59 7.00
CA LEU A 166 -3.73 -3.91 7.30
C LEU A 166 -3.53 -2.52 7.89
N ARG A 167 -2.31 -2.20 8.29
CA ARG A 167 -1.92 -0.88 8.80
C ARG A 167 -0.96 -0.24 7.81
N VAL A 168 -1.32 0.95 7.33
CA VAL A 168 -0.45 1.77 6.48
C VAL A 168 0.21 0.97 5.33
N PRO A 169 -0.52 0.15 4.55
CA PRO A 169 0.08 -0.56 3.42
C PRO A 169 0.68 0.44 2.43
N SER A 170 1.82 0.09 1.84
CA SER A 170 2.55 0.93 0.88
C SER A 170 2.93 0.15 -0.38
N GLY A 171 3.38 0.88 -1.42
CA GLY A 171 3.88 0.28 -2.65
C GLY A 171 3.01 0.52 -3.89
N VAL A 172 1.77 0.97 -3.73
CA VAL A 172 0.85 1.16 -4.87
C VAL A 172 1.30 2.27 -5.83
N ALA A 173 1.88 3.35 -5.33
CA ALA A 173 2.41 4.42 -6.18
C ALA A 173 3.54 3.89 -7.07
N TYR A 174 4.41 3.06 -6.52
CA TYR A 174 5.47 2.40 -7.28
C TYR A 174 4.92 1.45 -8.35
N MET A 175 3.85 0.72 -8.07
CA MET A 175 3.17 -0.13 -9.05
C MET A 175 2.60 0.69 -10.20
N LEU A 176 1.95 1.81 -9.91
CA LEU A 176 1.38 2.72 -10.92
C LEU A 176 2.50 3.31 -11.81
N GLU A 177 3.58 3.78 -11.19
CA GLU A 177 4.73 4.33 -11.91
C GLU A 177 5.50 3.27 -12.70
N ASN A 178 5.68 2.06 -12.16
CA ASN A 178 6.22 0.92 -12.90
C ASN A 178 5.42 0.66 -14.18
N ARG A 179 4.09 0.71 -14.12
CA ARG A 179 3.22 0.57 -15.27
C ARG A 179 3.48 1.69 -16.29
N ASN A 180 3.60 2.93 -15.84
CA ASN A 180 3.88 4.09 -16.70
C ASN A 180 5.26 3.99 -17.37
N VAL A 181 6.29 3.61 -16.62
CA VAL A 181 7.63 3.39 -17.16
C VAL A 181 7.62 2.27 -18.20
N MET A 182 7.00 1.14 -17.89
CA MET A 182 6.95 0.00 -18.82
C MET A 182 6.20 0.33 -20.12
N LYS A 183 5.08 1.06 -20.05
CA LYS A 183 4.36 1.56 -21.25
C LYS A 183 5.29 2.36 -22.16
N LYS A 184 6.19 3.18 -21.59
CA LYS A 184 7.13 4.03 -22.35
C LYS A 184 8.35 3.26 -22.88
N VAL A 185 8.87 2.31 -22.09
CA VAL A 185 10.13 1.61 -22.41
C VAL A 185 9.92 0.43 -23.36
N VAL A 186 8.86 -0.34 -23.16
CA VAL A 186 8.55 -1.54 -23.96
C VAL A 186 7.20 -1.43 -24.66
N THR A 187 6.93 -0.28 -25.26
CA THR A 187 5.67 0.06 -25.96
C THR A 187 5.25 -1.02 -26.94
N ASP A 188 6.18 -1.53 -27.77
CA ASP A 188 5.91 -2.58 -28.74
C ASP A 188 5.39 -3.88 -28.11
N LEU A 189 5.84 -4.18 -26.90
CA LEU A 189 5.37 -5.34 -26.15
C LEU A 189 3.96 -5.07 -25.59
N PHE A 190 3.73 -3.88 -25.02
CA PHE A 190 2.42 -3.50 -24.52
C PHE A 190 1.33 -3.57 -25.59
N ASN A 191 1.64 -3.13 -26.82
CA ASN A 191 0.71 -3.17 -27.95
C ASN A 191 0.33 -4.60 -28.39
N LYS A 192 1.09 -5.61 -27.95
CA LYS A 192 0.80 -7.02 -28.24
C LYS A 192 -0.06 -7.72 -27.20
N TYR A 193 -0.34 -7.06 -26.08
CA TYR A 193 -1.15 -7.57 -25.01
C TYR A 193 -2.30 -6.61 -24.67
N GLN A 194 -3.45 -7.16 -24.34
CA GLN A 194 -4.54 -6.41 -23.74
C GLN A 194 -4.29 -6.32 -22.23
N VAL A 195 -3.53 -5.31 -21.82
CA VAL A 195 -3.18 -5.12 -20.42
C VAL A 195 -4.28 -4.32 -19.72
N SER A 196 -4.88 -4.89 -18.68
CA SER A 196 -5.91 -4.21 -17.88
C SER A 196 -5.38 -2.90 -17.29
N PRO A 197 -6.15 -1.80 -17.38
CA PRO A 197 -5.75 -0.52 -16.81
C PRO A 197 -5.71 -0.60 -15.28
N VAL A 198 -4.90 0.27 -14.67
CA VAL A 198 -4.79 0.45 -13.21
C VAL A 198 -4.85 1.94 -12.84
N ASP A 199 -5.08 2.78 -13.84
CA ASP A 199 -4.98 4.25 -13.72
C ASP A 199 -6.11 4.84 -12.84
N ASP A 200 -7.20 4.10 -12.63
CA ASP A 200 -8.34 4.49 -11.81
C ASP A 200 -8.15 4.25 -10.31
N TYR A 201 -7.02 3.64 -9.89
CA TYR A 201 -6.75 3.31 -8.49
C TYR A 201 -6.93 4.51 -7.56
N THR A 202 -6.35 5.65 -7.90
CA THR A 202 -6.39 6.86 -7.05
C THR A 202 -7.79 7.43 -6.92
N SER A 203 -8.61 7.34 -7.97
CA SER A 203 -10.02 7.73 -7.93
C SER A 203 -10.84 6.78 -7.06
N GLN A 204 -10.54 5.48 -7.12
CA GLN A 204 -11.18 4.49 -6.25
C GLN A 204 -10.75 4.67 -4.80
N LEU A 205 -9.47 4.98 -4.53
CA LEU A 205 -8.97 5.29 -3.20
C LEU A 205 -9.67 6.51 -2.62
N TYR A 206 -9.79 7.60 -3.39
CA TYR A 206 -10.54 8.79 -2.99
C TYR A 206 -11.99 8.44 -2.62
N THR A 207 -12.65 7.63 -3.45
CA THR A 207 -14.02 7.18 -3.20
C THR A 207 -14.12 6.34 -1.92
N CYS A 208 -13.18 5.43 -1.71
CA CYS A 208 -13.10 4.61 -0.49
C CYS A 208 -12.98 5.49 0.77
N LEU A 209 -12.03 6.43 0.77
CA LEU A 209 -11.81 7.37 1.87
C LEU A 209 -13.03 8.27 2.09
N SER A 210 -13.60 8.81 1.02
CA SER A 210 -14.81 9.61 1.10
C SER A 210 -15.98 8.85 1.73
N ASN A 211 -16.14 7.57 1.41
CA ASN A 211 -17.17 6.71 1.98
C ASN A 211 -16.92 6.34 3.45
N ALA A 212 -15.68 6.40 3.92
CA ALA A 212 -15.36 6.18 5.33
C ALA A 212 -15.80 7.37 6.23
N SER A 213 -15.99 8.56 5.67
CA SER A 213 -16.42 9.74 6.42
C SER A 213 -17.84 9.62 6.95
N TYR A 214 -18.07 10.15 8.16
CA TYR A 214 -19.39 10.37 8.74
C TYR A 214 -20.04 11.69 8.30
N SER A 215 -19.28 12.58 7.67
CA SER A 215 -19.79 13.85 7.15
C SER A 215 -20.84 13.62 6.06
N LYS A 216 -21.90 14.44 6.07
CA LYS A 216 -22.94 14.45 5.04
C LYS A 216 -22.61 15.42 3.90
N GLU A 217 -21.55 16.20 4.05
CA GLU A 217 -21.12 17.15 3.03
C GLU A 217 -20.78 16.45 1.72
N LYS A 218 -21.16 17.06 0.60
CA LYS A 218 -20.87 16.54 -0.73
C LYS A 218 -19.37 16.59 -1.03
N ASN A 219 -18.74 17.72 -0.70
CA ASN A 219 -17.30 17.93 -0.90
C ASN A 219 -16.59 17.74 0.44
N LYS A 220 -15.99 16.58 0.64
CA LYS A 220 -15.29 16.23 1.86
C LYS A 220 -13.85 16.71 1.84
N THR A 221 -13.37 17.19 2.97
CA THR A 221 -11.96 17.50 3.15
C THR A 221 -11.23 16.23 3.57
N ILE A 222 -10.48 15.67 2.65
CA ILE A 222 -9.61 14.51 2.88
C ILE A 222 -8.17 14.99 2.88
N VAL A 223 -7.37 14.54 3.84
CA VAL A 223 -5.94 14.85 3.90
C VAL A 223 -5.13 13.56 4.03
N ILE A 224 -3.90 13.58 3.51
CA ILE A 224 -2.91 12.53 3.76
C ILE A 224 -1.95 13.02 4.83
N LEU A 225 -1.97 12.39 6.02
CA LEU A 225 -1.04 12.68 7.10
C LEU A 225 0.26 11.90 6.91
N SER A 226 1.33 12.62 6.62
CA SER A 226 2.68 12.08 6.41
C SER A 226 3.58 12.40 7.61
N PRO A 227 4.53 11.52 7.95
CA PRO A 227 5.59 11.85 8.92
C PRO A 227 6.69 12.74 8.32
N GLY A 228 6.51 13.23 7.10
CA GLY A 228 7.43 14.15 6.43
C GLY A 228 8.44 13.50 5.49
N VAL A 229 9.29 14.37 4.95
CA VAL A 229 10.23 14.05 3.84
C VAL A 229 11.29 13.00 4.15
N PHE A 230 11.55 12.73 5.43
CA PHE A 230 12.51 11.71 5.84
C PHE A 230 11.96 10.28 5.82
N ASN A 231 10.66 10.12 5.61
CA ASN A 231 10.05 8.80 5.50
C ASN A 231 10.44 8.12 4.18
N SER A 232 10.76 6.83 4.24
CA SER A 232 11.15 6.04 3.06
C SER A 232 10.07 5.99 1.97
N ALA A 233 8.80 6.06 2.35
CA ALA A 233 7.65 6.04 1.45
C ALA A 233 7.09 7.45 1.13
N TYR A 234 7.83 8.53 1.43
CA TYR A 234 7.34 9.90 1.20
C TYR A 234 6.94 10.15 -0.26
N PHE A 235 7.68 9.58 -1.22
CA PHE A 235 7.30 9.61 -2.63
C PHE A 235 5.85 9.14 -2.83
N GLU A 236 5.46 8.01 -2.23
CA GLU A 236 4.09 7.50 -2.34
C GLU A 236 3.07 8.45 -1.72
N HIS A 237 3.38 9.04 -0.57
CA HIS A 237 2.48 9.98 0.09
C HIS A 237 2.19 11.19 -0.79
N ALA A 238 3.25 11.79 -1.36
CA ALA A 238 3.14 12.94 -2.26
C ALA A 238 2.42 12.57 -3.56
N TYR A 239 2.77 11.43 -4.15
CA TYR A 239 2.14 10.93 -5.37
C TYR A 239 0.63 10.73 -5.18
N LEU A 240 0.22 10.04 -4.13
CA LEU A 240 -1.20 9.78 -3.87
C LEU A 240 -1.97 11.08 -3.59
N ALA A 241 -1.39 12.01 -2.82
CA ALA A 241 -2.00 13.30 -2.57
C ALA A 241 -2.24 14.07 -3.87
N GLN A 242 -1.23 14.15 -4.72
CA GLN A 242 -1.30 14.82 -6.01
C GLN A 242 -2.33 14.17 -6.95
N GLN A 243 -2.32 12.85 -7.07
CA GLN A 243 -3.23 12.14 -7.97
C GLN A 243 -4.69 12.16 -7.52
N MET A 244 -4.93 12.20 -6.20
CA MET A 244 -6.28 12.33 -5.64
C MET A 244 -6.76 13.79 -5.56
N GLY A 245 -5.86 14.77 -5.73
CA GLY A 245 -6.18 16.20 -5.55
C GLY A 245 -6.52 16.54 -4.09
N VAL A 246 -5.83 15.94 -3.12
CA VAL A 246 -6.01 16.17 -1.69
C VAL A 246 -4.74 16.74 -1.06
N ASP A 247 -4.89 17.38 0.10
CA ASP A 247 -3.76 17.99 0.79
C ASP A 247 -2.85 16.91 1.43
N LEU A 248 -1.53 17.02 1.16
CA LEU A 248 -0.50 16.32 1.91
C LEU A 248 -0.12 17.18 3.11
N VAL A 249 -0.26 16.62 4.31
CA VAL A 249 -0.06 17.37 5.56
C VAL A 249 0.89 16.64 6.50
N GLU A 250 1.58 17.43 7.29
CA GLU A 250 2.32 16.97 8.48
C GLU A 250 1.55 17.37 9.74
N SER A 251 2.00 16.93 10.91
CA SER A 251 1.31 17.21 12.19
C SER A 251 1.14 18.70 12.46
N SER A 252 2.12 19.53 12.07
CA SER A 252 2.11 20.99 12.25
C SER A 252 1.00 21.71 11.46
N ASP A 253 0.48 21.08 10.40
CA ASP A 253 -0.56 21.65 9.53
C ASP A 253 -1.97 21.42 10.07
N LEU A 254 -2.10 20.51 11.02
CA LEU A 254 -3.36 20.15 11.65
C LEU A 254 -3.46 20.73 13.07
N PHE A 255 -4.68 20.91 13.55
CA PHE A 255 -4.95 21.29 14.93
C PHE A 255 -6.37 20.90 15.34
N LEU A 256 -6.58 20.82 16.65
CA LEU A 256 -7.90 20.59 17.22
C LEU A 256 -8.62 21.93 17.46
N SER A 257 -9.80 22.10 16.89
CA SER A 257 -10.62 23.28 17.15
C SER A 257 -11.25 23.24 18.54
N LYS A 258 -11.76 24.37 19.03
CA LYS A 258 -12.49 24.45 20.32
C LYS A 258 -13.69 23.52 20.39
N ASP A 259 -14.27 23.18 19.24
CA ASP A 259 -15.41 22.26 19.11
C ASP A 259 -14.98 20.81 18.91
N ASN A 260 -13.72 20.47 19.21
CA ASN A 260 -13.13 19.14 19.07
C ASN A 260 -13.15 18.56 17.65
N TYR A 261 -13.01 19.39 16.63
CA TYR A 261 -12.82 18.97 15.26
C TYR A 261 -11.36 19.12 14.83
N VAL A 262 -10.84 18.15 14.11
CA VAL A 262 -9.54 18.30 13.44
C VAL A 262 -9.72 19.29 12.29
N CYS A 263 -8.86 20.29 12.27
CA CYS A 263 -8.83 21.32 11.25
C CYS A 263 -7.46 21.41 10.59
N LEU A 264 -7.47 21.70 9.29
CA LEU A 264 -6.28 22.02 8.50
C LEU A 264 -6.05 23.53 8.55
N LYS A 265 -4.81 23.94 8.79
CA LYS A 265 -4.36 25.33 8.62
C LYS A 265 -4.18 25.62 7.14
N THR A 266 -4.82 26.66 6.64
CA THR A 266 -4.69 27.10 5.25
C THR A 266 -4.42 28.61 5.20
N ILE A 267 -3.91 29.09 4.08
CA ILE A 267 -3.70 30.55 3.85
C ILE A 267 -5.01 31.34 3.93
N ASN A 268 -6.16 30.70 3.69
CA ASN A 268 -7.49 31.29 3.76
C ASN A 268 -8.19 31.08 5.11
N GLY A 269 -7.44 30.64 6.13
CA GLY A 269 -7.96 30.33 7.45
C GLY A 269 -7.98 28.81 7.74
N ARG A 270 -8.94 28.36 8.52
CA ARG A 270 -9.07 26.97 8.93
C ARG A 270 -10.11 26.23 8.11
N LYS A 271 -9.86 24.95 7.82
CA LYS A 271 -10.78 24.05 7.12
C LYS A 271 -10.98 22.79 7.94
N LYS A 272 -12.22 22.43 8.26
CA LYS A 272 -12.52 21.18 8.97
C LYS A 272 -12.12 19.98 8.12
N VAL A 273 -11.44 19.00 8.74
CA VAL A 273 -11.04 17.75 8.09
C VAL A 273 -12.11 16.69 8.35
N ASP A 274 -12.55 16.03 7.30
CA ASP A 274 -13.56 14.97 7.37
C ASP A 274 -12.92 13.55 7.39
N VAL A 275 -11.75 13.40 6.75
CA VAL A 275 -11.02 12.14 6.68
C VAL A 275 -9.52 12.38 6.71
N ILE A 276 -8.82 11.64 7.54
CA ILE A 276 -7.36 11.58 7.58
C ILE A 276 -6.93 10.21 7.06
N TYR A 277 -6.28 10.20 5.89
CA TYR A 277 -5.56 9.02 5.43
C TYR A 277 -4.15 9.05 6.01
N ARG A 278 -3.96 8.38 7.14
CA ARG A 278 -2.68 8.42 7.84
C ARG A 278 -1.64 7.52 7.20
N ARG A 279 -0.41 8.04 7.14
CA ARG A 279 0.80 7.29 6.78
C ARG A 279 1.77 7.24 7.96
N VAL A 280 1.24 7.39 9.16
CA VAL A 280 1.92 7.35 10.46
C VAL A 280 1.37 6.17 11.25
N ASN A 281 2.20 5.47 12.01
CA ASN A 281 1.75 4.37 12.87
C ASN A 281 0.84 4.88 13.99
N ASP A 282 0.00 4.00 14.52
CA ASP A 282 -0.97 4.30 15.57
C ASP A 282 -0.34 4.94 16.80
N ASN A 283 0.80 4.41 17.26
CA ASN A 283 1.51 4.86 18.45
C ASN A 283 1.87 6.35 18.43
N PHE A 284 2.03 6.92 17.24
CA PHE A 284 2.45 8.31 17.08
C PHE A 284 1.30 9.29 16.90
N LEU A 285 0.03 8.81 16.89
CA LEU A 285 -1.12 9.67 16.61
C LEU A 285 -1.52 10.54 17.78
N ASP A 286 -1.45 10.01 19.01
CA ASP A 286 -1.91 10.68 20.20
C ASP A 286 -0.92 10.50 21.34
N PRO A 287 -0.14 11.56 21.67
CA PRO A 287 0.87 11.51 22.71
C PRO A 287 0.27 11.39 24.13
N GLU A 288 -1.01 11.69 24.36
CA GLU A 288 -1.64 11.46 25.67
C GLU A 288 -1.99 9.99 25.90
N VAL A 289 -2.21 9.24 24.81
CA VAL A 289 -2.64 7.84 24.92
C VAL A 289 -1.47 6.88 24.75
N TRP A 290 -0.52 7.20 23.85
CA TRP A 290 0.55 6.26 23.45
C TRP A 290 1.95 6.84 23.67
N GLU A 291 2.66 7.25 22.61
CA GLU A 291 4.05 7.74 22.67
C GLU A 291 4.08 9.21 23.09
N LYS A 292 4.37 9.46 24.40
CA LYS A 292 4.34 10.81 24.99
C LYS A 292 5.19 11.87 24.29
N ASP A 293 6.28 11.44 23.65
CA ASP A 293 7.21 12.34 22.96
C ASP A 293 6.93 12.41 21.45
N SER A 294 5.80 11.86 20.98
CA SER A 294 5.46 11.87 19.57
C SER A 294 5.12 13.28 19.09
N VAL A 295 5.87 13.73 18.08
CA VAL A 295 5.62 14.97 17.33
C VAL A 295 4.94 14.70 15.98
N LEU A 296 4.71 13.43 15.64
CA LEU A 296 4.14 13.00 14.36
C LEU A 296 2.62 12.92 14.38
N GLY A 297 2.03 12.79 15.55
CA GLY A 297 0.59 12.83 15.76
C GLY A 297 0.14 14.26 16.01
N CYS A 298 -0.96 14.65 15.41
CA CYS A 298 -1.34 16.05 15.31
C CYS A 298 -2.29 16.55 16.41
N LEU A 299 -2.83 15.68 17.27
CA LEU A 299 -4.09 16.05 17.92
C LEU A 299 -3.95 16.88 19.20
N LEU A 300 -2.78 16.91 19.83
CA LEU A 300 -2.60 17.60 21.11
C LEU A 300 -1.58 18.73 21.13
N TYR A 301 -0.55 18.69 20.30
CA TYR A 301 0.42 19.80 20.19
C TYR A 301 -0.16 21.06 19.55
N THR A 302 -1.36 20.96 18.97
CA THR A 302 -2.04 22.05 18.30
C THR A 302 -3.21 22.61 19.07
N SER A 303 -3.43 22.20 20.30
CA SER A 303 -4.31 22.94 21.20
C SER A 303 -3.80 24.37 21.29
N PRO A 304 -4.63 25.40 21.03
CA PRO A 304 -4.17 26.77 21.15
C PRO A 304 -3.61 26.94 22.57
N SER A 305 -2.36 27.42 22.62
CA SER A 305 -1.76 27.81 23.90
C SER A 305 -2.76 28.75 24.61
N PRO A 306 -2.96 28.64 25.93
CA PRO A 306 -3.81 29.58 26.66
C PRO A 306 -3.36 31.04 26.55
N ARG A 307 -2.34 31.33 25.74
CA ARG A 307 -1.75 32.65 25.52
C ARG A 307 -2.06 33.26 24.14
N ASP A 308 -2.81 32.58 23.27
CA ASP A 308 -3.21 33.13 21.95
C ASP A 308 -4.68 33.53 21.95
#